data_b10ff2ecf0f9677012f9fdfa99cb55fa
#
_entry.id   b10ff2ecf0f9677012f9fdfa99cb55fa
#
_cell.length_a   1.000
_cell.length_b   1.000
_cell.length_c   1.000
_cell.angle_alpha   90.00
_cell.angle_beta   90.00
_cell.angle_gamma   90.00
#
_symmetry.space_group_name_H-M   'P 1'
#
loop_
_entity.id
_entity.type
_entity.pdbx_description
1 polymer ?
#
loop_
_entity_poly.entity_id
_entity_poly.type
_entity_poly.pdbx_seq_one_letter_code
_entity_poly.pdbx_strand_id
1 'polypeptide(L)'
;MLGSLRFRLPALFLIGIVLAAVVATLIAVRFFQSNTRATAVSELRATSAGIVQLYELKAGVGHVSVASLNLLLGGNKRVFWVPVARGGSLLAGPLPQLPGTALPAAALGNGTPQAFDVHVAGTGYLGVARPVILGTVTAGALVVAEPESALRSRWLQLFWELALAFGIGIPVAGVVVVYYSRRIAGPLEELASAADEVAAGHYDVAVPERTWGSEVERLASRFHEMTARLAESEQLSRNFLMSVSHELRTPLTAIRGHVAALREGVFEDEAAQQLSLEVVSEEALRLERLVGDVLDLAKLDARRFALLREEVDMRALCERAYATFAEEAKARDIEYDLALGEGAVLITDGDRVLQIVTNLIANALHWTPAGGRVDLGLSTENGEVMVAVSDNGPGVEPDAQERIFRPFWSGDGGGTGLGLTIARELALALGGRLELHSTPGRGSRFVLVLPVSSTR
;
A
#
# COMPACT_ATOMS: atom_id res chain seq x y z
N MET A 1 23.66 6.29 10.90
CA MET A 1 22.48 6.28 11.77
C MET A 1 21.39 7.30 11.44
N LEU A 2 21.63 8.35 10.63
CA LEU A 2 20.64 9.35 10.21
C LEU A 2 19.89 8.99 8.91
N GLY A 3 20.04 7.77 8.42
CA GLY A 3 19.45 7.33 7.13
C GLY A 3 18.04 6.75 7.22
N SER A 4 17.58 6.29 8.39
CA SER A 4 16.30 5.60 8.52
C SER A 4 15.13 6.58 8.60
N LEU A 5 14.03 6.24 7.96
CA LEU A 5 12.74 6.96 7.98
C LEU A 5 12.28 7.26 9.41
N ARG A 6 12.62 6.39 10.36
CA ARG A 6 12.30 6.47 11.79
C ARG A 6 12.82 7.74 12.48
N PHE A 7 13.96 8.32 12.00
CA PHE A 7 14.52 9.55 12.55
C PHE A 7 14.28 10.78 11.67
N ARG A 8 14.23 10.62 10.35
CA ARG A 8 14.02 11.73 9.41
C ARG A 8 12.61 12.30 9.49
N LEU A 9 11.61 11.46 9.59
CA LEU A 9 10.21 11.89 9.60
C LEU A 9 9.88 12.72 10.85
N PRO A 10 10.20 12.30 12.10
CA PRO A 10 10.04 13.13 13.29
C PRO A 10 10.81 14.43 13.24
N ALA A 11 12.07 14.40 12.76
CA ALA A 11 12.91 15.58 12.67
C ALA A 11 12.33 16.63 11.73
N LEU A 12 11.86 16.23 10.54
CA LEU A 12 11.22 17.13 9.57
C LEU A 12 9.93 17.75 10.13
N PHE A 13 9.08 16.96 10.77
CA PHE A 13 7.87 17.46 11.39
C PHE A 13 8.17 18.43 12.54
N LEU A 14 9.16 18.13 13.38
CA LEU A 14 9.55 19.00 14.48
C LEU A 14 10.13 20.32 14.00
N ILE A 15 10.95 20.30 12.95
CA ILE A 15 11.48 21.49 12.28
C ILE A 15 10.31 22.32 11.71
N GLY A 16 9.36 21.69 11.06
CA GLY A 16 8.17 22.35 10.51
C GLY A 16 7.33 23.04 11.60
N ILE A 17 7.10 22.36 12.72
CA ILE A 17 6.35 22.91 13.87
C ILE A 17 7.10 24.10 14.47
N VAL A 18 8.40 23.99 14.70
CA VAL A 18 9.21 25.08 15.24
C VAL A 18 9.23 26.29 14.27
N LEU A 19 9.40 26.05 12.99
CA LEU A 19 9.37 27.11 11.97
C LEU A 19 8.00 27.82 11.94
N ALA A 20 6.90 27.05 11.96
CA ALA A 20 5.55 27.60 12.00
C ALA A 20 5.32 28.43 13.27
N ALA A 21 5.81 27.97 14.43
CA ALA A 21 5.73 28.70 15.70
C ALA A 21 6.51 30.02 15.66
N VAL A 22 7.71 30.02 15.08
CA VAL A 22 8.52 31.24 14.91
C VAL A 22 7.81 32.25 14.00
N VAL A 23 7.31 31.80 12.85
CA VAL A 23 6.58 32.64 11.89
C VAL A 23 5.31 33.21 12.52
N ALA A 24 4.53 32.38 13.20
CA ALA A 24 3.32 32.79 13.89
C ALA A 24 3.63 33.84 14.98
N THR A 25 4.70 33.64 15.75
CA THR A 25 5.14 34.59 16.78
C THR A 25 5.54 35.93 16.17
N LEU A 26 6.31 35.92 15.07
CA LEU A 26 6.71 37.16 14.37
C LEU A 26 5.50 37.94 13.84
N ILE A 27 4.55 37.25 13.23
CA ILE A 27 3.31 37.85 12.72
C ILE A 27 2.49 38.43 13.90
N ALA A 28 2.31 37.65 14.96
CA ALA A 28 1.56 38.07 16.14
C ALA A 28 2.19 39.30 16.77
N VAL A 29 3.50 39.34 16.96
CA VAL A 29 4.22 40.47 17.54
C VAL A 29 4.04 41.74 16.65
N ARG A 30 4.25 41.62 15.33
CA ARG A 30 4.04 42.74 14.44
C ARG A 30 2.60 43.25 14.41
N PHE A 31 1.66 42.37 14.28
CA PHE A 31 0.24 42.72 14.28
C PHE A 31 -0.16 43.40 15.60
N PHE A 32 0.31 42.88 16.71
CA PHE A 32 -0.03 43.38 18.03
C PHE A 32 0.61 44.74 18.30
N GLN A 33 1.87 44.94 17.90
CA GLN A 33 2.54 46.26 18.01
C GLN A 33 1.79 47.36 17.19
N SER A 34 1.37 47.05 15.98
CA SER A 34 0.63 48.00 15.13
C SER A 34 -0.76 48.31 15.68
N ASN A 35 -1.46 47.27 16.16
CA ASN A 35 -2.82 47.38 16.67
C ASN A 35 -2.86 48.12 18.03
N THR A 36 -1.91 47.84 18.94
CA THR A 36 -1.82 48.49 20.24
C THR A 36 -1.59 49.99 20.11
N ARG A 37 -0.69 50.40 19.17
CA ARG A 37 -0.44 51.81 18.86
C ARG A 37 -1.68 52.49 18.29
N ALA A 38 -2.36 51.83 17.34
CA ALA A 38 -3.58 52.41 16.72
C ALA A 38 -4.71 52.55 17.75
N THR A 39 -4.90 51.55 18.62
CA THR A 39 -5.91 51.57 19.67
C THR A 39 -5.58 52.66 20.73
N ALA A 40 -4.31 52.74 21.13
CA ALA A 40 -3.88 53.80 22.08
C ALA A 40 -4.10 55.19 21.55
N VAL A 41 -3.75 55.44 20.24
CA VAL A 41 -4.03 56.73 19.61
C VAL A 41 -5.52 57.02 19.54
N SER A 42 -6.34 56.03 19.23
CA SER A 42 -7.81 56.16 19.20
C SER A 42 -8.39 56.50 20.58
N GLU A 43 -7.94 55.81 21.63
CA GLU A 43 -8.34 56.10 23.01
C GLU A 43 -7.87 57.48 23.47
N LEU A 44 -6.63 57.87 23.15
CA LEU A 44 -6.11 59.18 23.49
C LEU A 44 -6.87 60.32 22.76
N ARG A 45 -7.28 60.10 21.50
CA ARG A 45 -8.13 61.03 20.74
C ARG A 45 -9.50 61.21 21.40
N ALA A 46 -10.14 60.13 21.80
CA ALA A 46 -11.43 60.20 22.49
C ALA A 46 -11.31 60.92 23.86
N THR A 47 -10.30 60.52 24.64
CA THR A 47 -10.02 61.14 25.95
C THR A 47 -9.69 62.61 25.85
N SER A 48 -8.85 63.01 24.87
CA SER A 48 -8.48 64.39 24.64
C SER A 48 -9.69 65.25 24.23
N ALA A 49 -10.65 64.71 23.48
CA ALA A 49 -11.88 65.42 23.15
C ALA A 49 -12.72 65.77 24.37
N GLY A 50 -12.96 64.77 25.24
CA GLY A 50 -13.73 64.98 26.48
C GLY A 50 -13.08 65.98 27.42
N ILE A 51 -11.74 65.93 27.56
CA ILE A 51 -11.00 66.85 28.43
C ILE A 51 -11.00 68.29 27.92
N VAL A 52 -10.80 68.49 26.61
CA VAL A 52 -10.87 69.84 26.03
C VAL A 52 -12.25 70.43 26.18
N GLN A 53 -13.31 69.67 25.91
CA GLN A 53 -14.69 70.11 26.07
C GLN A 53 -15.00 70.51 27.55
N LEU A 54 -14.53 69.71 28.52
CA LEU A 54 -14.65 70.00 29.94
C LEU A 54 -13.87 71.26 30.33
N TYR A 55 -12.70 71.47 29.77
CA TYR A 55 -11.84 72.62 29.97
C TYR A 55 -12.47 73.93 29.43
N GLU A 56 -12.99 73.88 28.21
CA GLU A 56 -13.68 75.01 27.56
C GLU A 56 -14.93 75.43 28.32
N LEU A 57 -15.73 74.45 28.83
CA LEU A 57 -16.91 74.70 29.63
C LEU A 57 -16.60 75.35 31.01
N LYS A 58 -15.51 74.94 31.66
CA LYS A 58 -15.12 75.45 32.98
C LYS A 58 -14.24 76.68 32.90
N ALA A 59 -13.54 76.96 31.84
CA ALA A 59 -12.70 78.14 31.64
C ALA A 59 -13.51 79.45 31.73
N GLY A 60 -14.84 79.42 31.54
CA GLY A 60 -15.74 80.54 31.71
C GLY A 60 -16.24 80.74 33.14
N VAL A 61 -15.99 79.81 34.09
CA VAL A 61 -16.62 79.82 35.44
C VAL A 61 -15.62 79.78 36.61
N GLY A 62 -14.33 79.44 36.33
CA GLY A 62 -13.31 79.34 37.39
C GLY A 62 -12.09 78.50 36.99
N HIS A 63 -11.07 78.44 37.88
CA HIS A 63 -9.83 77.70 37.67
C HIS A 63 -10.05 76.18 37.67
N VAL A 64 -9.66 75.53 36.59
CA VAL A 64 -9.61 74.04 36.50
C VAL A 64 -8.32 73.57 37.14
N SER A 65 -8.40 72.80 38.23
CA SER A 65 -7.22 72.22 38.84
C SER A 65 -6.71 71.02 38.06
N VAL A 66 -5.38 70.96 37.87
CA VAL A 66 -4.70 69.80 37.24
C VAL A 66 -4.98 68.49 37.99
N ALA A 67 -5.10 68.55 39.29
CA ALA A 67 -5.43 67.37 40.08
C ALA A 67 -6.80 66.79 39.74
N SER A 68 -7.81 67.65 39.44
CA SER A 68 -9.12 67.17 38.99
C SER A 68 -9.11 66.58 37.58
N LEU A 69 -8.25 67.07 36.66
CA LEU A 69 -8.06 66.52 35.30
C LEU A 69 -7.33 65.17 35.34
N ASN A 70 -6.30 65.04 36.17
CA ASN A 70 -5.58 63.78 36.31
C ASN A 70 -6.44 62.67 37.04
N LEU A 71 -7.34 63.05 37.95
CA LEU A 71 -8.29 62.13 38.57
C LEU A 71 -9.32 61.59 37.58
N LEU A 72 -9.72 62.41 36.59
CA LEU A 72 -10.66 61.99 35.54
C LEU A 72 -10.01 61.09 34.45
N LEU A 73 -8.70 61.12 34.33
CA LEU A 73 -7.98 60.40 33.30
C LEU A 73 -7.80 58.89 33.60
N GLY A 74 -7.81 58.52 34.89
CA GLY A 74 -7.60 57.13 35.31
C GLY A 74 -6.32 56.50 34.70
N GLY A 75 -5.59 55.71 35.50
CA GLY A 75 -4.43 54.98 35.01
C GLY A 75 -3.16 55.81 34.75
N ASN A 76 -2.34 55.40 33.78
CA ASN A 76 -1.01 55.99 33.48
C ASN A 76 -1.03 57.18 32.55
N LYS A 77 -2.22 57.72 32.20
CA LYS A 77 -2.35 58.87 31.28
C LYS A 77 -2.01 60.18 32.01
N ARG A 78 -1.25 61.06 31.34
CA ARG A 78 -0.88 62.37 31.85
C ARG A 78 -1.31 63.50 30.91
N VAL A 79 -1.64 64.66 31.48
CA VAL A 79 -1.98 65.86 30.68
C VAL A 79 -0.86 66.84 30.79
N PHE A 80 -0.52 67.39 29.62
CA PHE A 80 0.47 68.46 29.47
C PHE A 80 -0.17 69.66 28.77
N TRP A 81 0.33 70.85 29.06
CA TRP A 81 -0.09 72.07 28.36
C TRP A 81 1.03 72.58 27.44
N VAL A 82 0.67 73.01 26.22
CA VAL A 82 1.59 73.60 25.27
C VAL A 82 1.06 74.98 24.93
N PRO A 83 1.75 76.09 25.34
CA PRO A 83 1.37 77.45 24.96
C PRO A 83 1.68 77.72 23.46
N VAL A 84 0.72 78.29 22.72
CA VAL A 84 0.88 78.57 21.27
C VAL A 84 1.11 80.09 21.01
N ALA A 85 0.70 81.00 21.89
CA ALA A 85 0.81 82.42 21.70
C ALA A 85 1.70 83.14 22.74
N ARG A 86 2.54 84.09 22.26
CA ARG A 86 3.26 85.04 23.11
C ARG A 86 2.25 86.01 23.72
N GLY A 87 1.78 85.72 24.87
CA GLY A 87 0.83 86.59 25.58
C GLY A 87 -0.30 85.88 26.31
N GLY A 88 -0.42 84.56 26.13
CA GLY A 88 -1.41 83.75 26.82
C GLY A 88 -1.01 83.35 28.25
N SER A 89 -0.71 84.31 29.11
CA SER A 89 -0.39 84.14 30.51
C SER A 89 -1.59 83.76 31.38
N LEU A 90 -2.77 83.66 30.82
CA LEU A 90 -4.01 83.32 31.52
C LEU A 90 -4.19 81.86 31.92
N LEU A 91 -3.30 80.99 31.48
CA LEU A 91 -3.41 79.56 31.75
C LEU A 91 -2.12 78.92 32.27
N ALA A 92 -1.22 79.75 32.83
CA ALA A 92 -0.07 79.22 33.63
C ALA A 92 -0.52 78.61 34.90
N GLY A 93 -1.37 77.57 34.82
CA GLY A 93 -1.62 76.67 35.94
C GLY A 93 -0.46 75.69 36.11
N PRO A 94 -0.43 74.91 37.15
CA PRO A 94 0.67 73.98 37.48
C PRO A 94 0.74 72.73 36.56
N LEU A 95 0.31 72.80 35.30
CA LEU A 95 0.47 71.73 34.35
C LEU A 95 1.94 71.68 33.89
N PRO A 96 2.56 70.51 33.86
CA PRO A 96 3.89 70.37 33.29
C PRO A 96 3.86 70.85 31.83
N GLN A 97 4.70 71.86 31.50
CA GLN A 97 4.79 72.42 30.17
C GLN A 97 5.68 71.56 29.30
N LEU A 98 5.21 71.25 28.10
CA LEU A 98 6.06 70.70 27.07
C LEU A 98 6.69 71.88 26.25
N PRO A 99 7.97 71.77 25.86
CA PRO A 99 8.57 72.79 25.02
C PRO A 99 7.79 72.87 23.71
N GLY A 100 7.45 74.09 23.27
CA GLY A 100 6.64 74.37 22.08
C GLY A 100 7.24 73.84 20.76
N THR A 101 8.53 73.50 20.77
CA THR A 101 9.23 72.86 19.68
C THR A 101 8.89 71.39 19.45
N ALA A 102 8.21 70.75 20.45
CA ALA A 102 7.82 69.33 20.37
C ALA A 102 6.57 69.10 19.51
N LEU A 103 5.87 70.13 19.09
CA LEU A 103 4.66 70.02 18.28
C LEU A 103 4.81 70.77 16.95
N PRO A 104 4.41 70.15 15.82
CA PRO A 104 4.37 70.90 14.54
C PRO A 104 3.32 72.01 14.62
N ALA A 105 3.79 73.23 14.71
CA ALA A 105 2.93 74.42 14.88
C ALA A 105 1.85 74.58 13.80
N ALA A 106 2.15 74.17 12.57
CA ALA A 106 1.20 74.15 11.45
C ALA A 106 -0.01 73.19 11.68
N ALA A 107 0.16 72.14 12.43
CA ALA A 107 -0.89 71.13 12.68
C ALA A 107 -1.93 71.61 13.71
N LEU A 108 -1.55 72.51 14.61
CA LEU A 108 -2.44 73.01 15.63
C LEU A 108 -3.36 74.11 15.13
N GLY A 109 -2.92 74.79 13.99
CA GLY A 109 -3.74 75.86 13.39
C GLY A 109 -5.02 75.37 12.69
N ASN A 110 -5.06 74.11 12.28
CA ASN A 110 -6.21 73.55 11.58
C ASN A 110 -7.26 72.87 12.48
N GLY A 111 -7.14 72.97 13.80
CA GLY A 111 -8.12 72.40 14.74
C GLY A 111 -8.16 70.88 14.82
N THR A 112 -7.33 70.15 14.12
CA THR A 112 -7.33 68.69 14.07
C THR A 112 -6.44 68.08 15.14
N PRO A 113 -6.90 66.97 15.81
CA PRO A 113 -6.08 66.30 16.81
C PRO A 113 -4.90 65.57 16.12
N GLN A 114 -3.67 65.80 16.62
CA GLN A 114 -2.43 65.20 16.07
C GLN A 114 -1.83 64.25 17.12
N ALA A 115 -1.50 63.01 16.64
CA ALA A 115 -0.74 62.08 17.43
C ALA A 115 0.77 62.31 17.22
N PHE A 116 1.56 62.23 18.28
CA PHE A 116 3.01 62.44 18.20
C PHE A 116 3.71 61.69 19.36
N ASP A 117 4.97 61.42 19.16
CA ASP A 117 5.83 60.82 20.18
C ASP A 117 6.64 61.94 20.84
N VAL A 118 6.68 62.01 22.14
CA VAL A 118 7.41 63.02 22.89
C VAL A 118 8.22 62.40 24.01
N HIS A 119 9.40 62.94 24.24
CA HIS A 119 10.26 62.56 25.37
C HIS A 119 10.25 63.66 26.44
N VAL A 120 9.82 63.31 27.63
CA VAL A 120 9.80 64.19 28.79
C VAL A 120 10.61 63.59 29.93
N ALA A 121 11.64 64.26 30.38
CA ALA A 121 12.52 63.82 31.47
C ALA A 121 13.04 62.38 31.28
N GLY A 122 13.43 62.00 30.02
CA GLY A 122 13.96 60.68 29.73
C GLY A 122 12.91 59.60 29.51
N THR A 123 11.64 59.90 29.63
CA THR A 123 10.53 58.93 29.41
C THR A 123 9.84 59.28 28.07
N GLY A 124 9.73 58.30 27.18
CA GLY A 124 8.97 58.37 25.95
C GLY A 124 7.46 58.31 26.26
N TYR A 125 6.70 59.17 25.60
CA TYR A 125 5.23 59.21 25.70
C TYR A 125 4.63 59.24 24.30
N LEU A 126 3.59 58.47 24.09
CA LEU A 126 2.69 58.61 22.94
C LEU A 126 1.59 59.59 23.31
N GLY A 127 1.51 60.73 22.65
CA GLY A 127 0.57 61.80 22.98
C GLY A 127 -0.36 62.20 21.84
N VAL A 128 -1.52 62.71 22.18
CA VAL A 128 -2.44 63.36 21.24
C VAL A 128 -2.64 64.79 21.72
N ALA A 129 -2.24 65.75 20.87
CA ALA A 129 -2.46 67.17 21.06
C ALA A 129 -3.78 67.59 20.43
N ARG A 130 -4.56 68.36 21.16
CA ARG A 130 -5.77 69.03 20.68
C ARG A 130 -5.74 70.50 21.00
N PRO A 131 -5.96 71.40 20.05
CA PRO A 131 -6.01 72.82 20.31
C PRO A 131 -7.21 73.19 21.20
N VAL A 132 -7.01 74.11 22.08
CA VAL A 132 -8.05 74.72 22.95
C VAL A 132 -8.35 76.13 22.39
N ILE A 133 -9.60 76.32 21.96
CA ILE A 133 -10.05 77.54 21.32
C ILE A 133 -10.94 78.31 22.32
N LEU A 134 -10.50 79.49 22.71
CA LEU A 134 -11.28 80.40 23.54
C LEU A 134 -11.74 81.62 22.72
N GLY A 135 -13.02 81.61 22.38
CA GLY A 135 -13.56 82.58 21.46
C GLY A 135 -13.02 82.43 20.01
N THR A 136 -12.28 83.38 19.49
CA THR A 136 -11.67 83.34 18.13
C THR A 136 -10.17 83.06 18.16
N VAL A 137 -9.58 82.86 19.35
CA VAL A 137 -8.11 82.71 19.48
C VAL A 137 -7.78 81.30 20.05
N THR A 138 -6.78 80.66 19.40
CA THR A 138 -6.21 79.43 19.94
C THR A 138 -5.31 79.74 21.12
N ALA A 139 -5.76 79.48 22.33
CA ALA A 139 -5.06 79.77 23.57
C ALA A 139 -3.82 78.84 23.80
N GLY A 140 -3.87 77.65 23.33
CA GLY A 140 -2.83 76.65 23.48
C GLY A 140 -3.29 75.28 23.00
N ALA A 141 -2.51 74.24 23.25
CA ALA A 141 -2.89 72.87 23.01
C ALA A 141 -2.81 72.02 24.31
N LEU A 142 -3.82 71.20 24.51
CA LEU A 142 -3.85 70.24 25.60
C LEU A 142 -3.40 68.87 25.03
N VAL A 143 -2.38 68.31 25.67
CA VAL A 143 -1.81 67.04 25.29
C VAL A 143 -2.18 65.97 26.31
N VAL A 144 -2.83 64.91 25.85
CA VAL A 144 -3.04 63.71 26.66
C VAL A 144 -2.04 62.70 26.18
N ALA A 145 -1.20 62.18 27.07
CA ALA A 145 -0.12 61.29 26.73
C ALA A 145 -0.10 60.08 27.66
N GLU A 146 0.29 58.93 27.08
CA GLU A 146 0.51 57.67 27.79
C GLU A 146 1.99 57.26 27.67
N PRO A 147 2.69 56.85 28.73
CA PRO A 147 4.07 56.44 28.66
C PRO A 147 4.25 55.19 27.84
N GLU A 148 5.28 55.15 26.97
CA GLU A 148 5.60 53.98 26.17
C GLU A 148 5.85 52.71 27.00
N SER A 149 6.31 52.84 28.24
CA SER A 149 6.49 51.73 29.16
C SER A 149 5.18 51.00 29.46
N ALA A 150 4.04 51.71 29.54
CA ALA A 150 2.72 51.12 29.73
C ALA A 150 2.24 50.36 28.49
N LEU A 151 2.56 50.86 27.30
CA LEU A 151 2.31 50.12 26.06
C LEU A 151 3.20 48.89 25.94
N ARG A 152 4.45 49.02 26.39
CA ARG A 152 5.42 47.93 26.39
C ARG A 152 5.04 46.79 27.32
N SER A 153 4.48 47.10 28.50
CA SER A 153 4.07 46.05 29.43
C SER A 153 2.91 45.20 28.91
N ARG A 154 1.96 45.79 28.16
CA ARG A 154 0.82 45.05 27.57
C ARG A 154 1.23 44.01 26.56
N TRP A 155 2.21 44.33 25.68
CA TRP A 155 2.65 43.34 24.70
C TRP A 155 3.65 42.30 25.25
N LEU A 156 4.41 42.64 26.31
CA LEU A 156 5.25 41.68 27.01
C LEU A 156 4.44 40.58 27.71
N GLN A 157 3.29 40.93 28.26
CA GLN A 157 2.40 39.93 28.86
C GLN A 157 1.93 38.91 27.81
N LEU A 158 1.50 39.36 26.64
CA LEU A 158 1.10 38.47 25.55
C LEU A 158 2.25 37.64 24.99
N PHE A 159 3.45 38.21 24.96
CA PHE A 159 4.64 37.46 24.59
C PHE A 159 4.87 36.27 25.53
N TRP A 160 4.69 36.48 26.84
CA TRP A 160 4.82 35.41 27.83
C TRP A 160 3.69 34.36 27.70
N GLU A 161 2.48 34.76 27.41
CA GLU A 161 1.37 33.84 27.15
C GLU A 161 1.62 32.98 25.92
N LEU A 162 2.11 33.59 24.83
CA LEU A 162 2.52 32.86 23.61
C LEU A 162 3.72 31.93 23.86
N ALA A 163 4.74 32.43 24.58
CA ALA A 163 5.91 31.65 24.94
C ALA A 163 5.54 30.40 25.77
N LEU A 164 4.61 30.56 26.70
CA LEU A 164 4.10 29.43 27.49
C LEU A 164 3.27 28.46 26.66
N ALA A 165 2.43 28.96 25.76
CA ALA A 165 1.66 28.12 24.84
C ALA A 165 2.54 27.28 23.93
N PHE A 166 3.58 27.88 23.31
CA PHE A 166 4.55 27.16 22.49
C PHE A 166 5.48 26.28 23.35
N GLY A 167 5.85 26.73 24.55
CA GLY A 167 6.67 25.94 25.48
C GLY A 167 6.02 24.64 25.92
N ILE A 168 4.70 24.56 25.94
CA ILE A 168 3.94 23.33 26.21
C ILE A 168 3.59 22.61 24.88
N GLY A 169 3.16 23.37 23.88
CA GLY A 169 2.67 22.80 22.61
C GLY A 169 3.73 22.04 21.82
N ILE A 170 4.97 22.57 21.74
CA ILE A 170 6.04 21.92 21.00
C ILE A 170 6.45 20.56 21.61
N PRO A 171 6.68 20.42 22.92
CA PRO A 171 6.95 19.11 23.53
C PRO A 171 5.81 18.11 23.34
N VAL A 172 4.55 18.53 23.50
CA VAL A 172 3.39 17.66 23.29
C VAL A 172 3.34 17.18 21.83
N ALA A 173 3.50 18.09 20.87
CA ALA A 173 3.58 17.73 19.45
C ALA A 173 4.75 16.78 19.18
N GLY A 174 5.91 17.02 19.80
CA GLY A 174 7.08 16.14 19.71
C GLY A 174 6.79 14.70 20.18
N VAL A 175 6.12 14.55 21.32
CA VAL A 175 5.71 13.23 21.84
C VAL A 175 4.76 12.53 20.87
N VAL A 176 3.77 13.25 20.36
CA VAL A 176 2.79 12.72 19.38
C VAL A 176 3.50 12.25 18.09
N VAL A 177 4.39 13.07 17.55
CA VAL A 177 5.15 12.75 16.34
C VAL A 177 6.04 11.52 16.54
N VAL A 178 6.75 11.42 17.67
CA VAL A 178 7.59 10.26 18.00
C VAL A 178 6.73 9.01 18.19
N TYR A 179 5.57 9.13 18.84
CA TYR A 179 4.65 8.01 19.01
C TYR A 179 4.15 7.45 17.67
N TYR A 180 3.64 8.31 16.80
CA TYR A 180 3.16 7.89 15.46
C TYR A 180 4.29 7.40 14.55
N SER A 181 5.46 8.03 14.62
CA SER A 181 6.62 7.58 13.85
C SER A 181 7.04 6.16 14.24
N ARG A 182 7.10 5.85 15.53
CA ARG A 182 7.41 4.49 16.00
C ARG A 182 6.32 3.48 15.65
N ARG A 183 5.07 3.92 15.61
CA ARG A 183 3.93 3.05 15.33
C ARG A 183 3.72 2.76 13.84
N ILE A 184 4.21 3.63 12.94
CA ILE A 184 4.03 3.48 11.50
C ILE A 184 5.37 3.18 10.79
N ALA A 185 6.40 3.99 11.04
CA ALA A 185 7.66 3.85 10.33
C ALA A 185 8.46 2.60 10.74
N GLY A 186 8.38 2.18 12.00
CA GLY A 186 9.04 0.96 12.48
C GLY A 186 8.59 -0.29 11.74
N PRO A 187 7.28 -0.60 11.75
CA PRO A 187 6.72 -1.75 11.04
C PRO A 187 6.97 -1.75 9.54
N LEU A 188 6.92 -0.58 8.90
CA LEU A 188 7.23 -0.48 7.47
C LEU A 188 8.71 -0.79 7.17
N GLU A 189 9.62 -0.41 8.05
CA GLU A 189 11.04 -0.72 7.93
C GLU A 189 11.30 -2.24 8.14
N GLU A 190 10.59 -2.86 9.08
CA GLU A 190 10.61 -4.32 9.31
C GLU A 190 10.05 -5.08 8.09
N LEU A 191 8.93 -4.63 7.51
CA LEU A 191 8.37 -5.20 6.29
C LEU A 191 9.29 -5.01 5.07
N ALA A 192 9.95 -3.87 4.95
CA ALA A 192 10.91 -3.63 3.88
C ALA A 192 12.13 -4.57 4.00
N SER A 193 12.66 -4.76 5.22
CA SER A 193 13.74 -5.73 5.47
C SER A 193 13.31 -7.17 5.18
N ALA A 194 12.08 -7.54 5.58
CA ALA A 194 11.51 -8.84 5.25
C ALA A 194 11.37 -9.05 3.74
N ALA A 195 10.99 -7.98 2.99
CA ALA A 195 10.91 -8.04 1.53
C ALA A 195 12.29 -8.23 0.88
N ASP A 196 13.35 -7.62 1.43
CA ASP A 196 14.71 -7.82 0.95
C ASP A 196 15.19 -9.26 1.16
N GLU A 197 14.84 -9.89 2.31
CA GLU A 197 15.13 -11.30 2.57
C GLU A 197 14.36 -12.22 1.60
N VAL A 198 13.08 -11.95 1.35
CA VAL A 198 12.28 -12.70 0.38
C VAL A 198 12.88 -12.56 -1.03
N ALA A 199 13.33 -11.37 -1.41
CA ALA A 199 14.00 -11.15 -2.71
C ALA A 199 15.34 -11.89 -2.81
N ALA A 200 16.02 -12.16 -1.69
CA ALA A 200 17.21 -12.99 -1.62
C ALA A 200 16.91 -14.50 -1.63
N GLY A 201 15.64 -14.91 -1.69
CA GLY A 201 15.21 -16.32 -1.72
C GLY A 201 14.95 -16.93 -0.35
N HIS A 202 14.94 -16.13 0.72
CA HIS A 202 14.56 -16.59 2.06
C HIS A 202 13.08 -16.33 2.30
N TYR A 203 12.23 -17.33 2.13
CA TYR A 203 10.78 -17.17 2.24
C TYR A 203 10.24 -17.41 3.66
N ASP A 204 11.05 -18.00 4.55
CA ASP A 204 10.69 -18.22 5.95
C ASP A 204 11.03 -16.99 6.80
N VAL A 205 10.35 -15.88 6.50
CA VAL A 205 10.54 -14.61 7.19
C VAL A 205 9.46 -14.44 8.23
N ALA A 206 9.87 -14.32 9.50
CA ALA A 206 8.95 -14.01 10.58
C ALA A 206 8.46 -12.56 10.46
N VAL A 207 7.23 -12.37 10.03
CA VAL A 207 6.56 -11.06 10.11
C VAL A 207 6.05 -10.89 11.55
N PRO A 208 6.49 -9.87 12.30
CA PRO A 208 6.08 -9.70 13.69
C PRO A 208 4.57 -9.50 13.81
N GLU A 209 3.90 -10.35 14.58
CA GLU A 209 2.47 -10.22 14.93
C GLU A 209 2.29 -9.10 15.98
N ARG A 210 2.43 -7.86 15.59
CA ARG A 210 2.14 -6.72 16.46
C ARG A 210 0.88 -6.01 15.98
N THR A 211 0.05 -5.56 16.91
CA THR A 211 -1.13 -4.69 16.66
C THR A 211 -0.66 -3.31 16.22
N TRP A 212 -0.59 -3.05 14.91
CA TRP A 212 -0.02 -1.83 14.34
C TRP A 212 -1.05 -0.81 13.85
N GLY A 213 -2.32 -1.08 13.99
CA GLY A 213 -3.40 -0.32 13.36
C GLY A 213 -3.86 -0.98 12.06
N SER A 214 -5.11 -0.72 11.68
CA SER A 214 -5.84 -1.51 10.69
C SER A 214 -5.16 -1.61 9.31
N GLU A 215 -4.51 -0.55 8.84
CA GLU A 215 -3.92 -0.52 7.49
C GLU A 215 -2.58 -1.27 7.42
N VAL A 216 -1.72 -1.06 8.41
CA VAL A 216 -0.40 -1.72 8.47
C VAL A 216 -0.55 -3.20 8.78
N GLU A 217 -1.48 -3.56 9.66
CA GLU A 217 -1.81 -4.95 9.99
C GLU A 217 -2.35 -5.70 8.77
N ARG A 218 -3.23 -5.07 7.99
CA ARG A 218 -3.72 -5.63 6.72
C ARG A 218 -2.59 -5.82 5.70
N LEU A 219 -1.65 -4.86 5.60
CA LEU A 219 -0.48 -4.98 4.73
C LEU A 219 0.42 -6.14 5.16
N ALA A 220 0.71 -6.25 6.46
CA ALA A 220 1.52 -7.33 7.03
C ALA A 220 0.88 -8.71 6.80
N SER A 221 -0.44 -8.83 7.01
CA SER A 221 -1.20 -10.06 6.74
C SER A 221 -1.14 -10.47 5.25
N ARG A 222 -1.31 -9.50 4.33
CA ARG A 222 -1.21 -9.76 2.89
C ARG A 222 0.22 -10.11 2.46
N PHE A 223 1.20 -9.47 3.06
CA PHE A 223 2.60 -9.81 2.83
C PHE A 223 2.90 -11.24 3.31
N HIS A 224 2.44 -11.61 4.49
CA HIS A 224 2.58 -12.99 5.02
C HIS A 224 1.92 -14.03 4.11
N GLU A 225 0.68 -13.76 3.65
CA GLU A 225 0.00 -14.65 2.70
C GLU A 225 0.79 -14.80 1.38
N MET A 226 1.34 -13.72 0.88
CA MET A 226 2.18 -13.73 -0.33
C MET A 226 3.47 -14.54 -0.13
N THR A 227 4.18 -14.34 0.99
CA THR A 227 5.42 -15.07 1.28
C THR A 227 5.17 -16.56 1.47
N ALA A 228 4.08 -16.94 2.15
CA ALA A 228 3.67 -18.34 2.30
C ALA A 228 3.39 -19.01 0.94
N ARG A 229 2.67 -18.34 0.04
CA ARG A 229 2.42 -18.84 -1.32
C ARG A 229 3.71 -18.95 -2.14
N LEU A 230 4.64 -18.01 -2.00
CA LEU A 230 5.94 -18.08 -2.67
C LEU A 230 6.77 -19.26 -2.14
N ALA A 231 6.82 -19.45 -0.82
CA ALA A 231 7.51 -20.58 -0.19
C ALA A 231 6.94 -21.93 -0.68
N GLU A 232 5.61 -22.06 -0.73
CA GLU A 232 4.94 -23.25 -1.23
C GLU A 232 5.26 -23.50 -2.71
N SER A 233 5.19 -22.46 -3.56
CA SER A 233 5.52 -22.53 -4.99
C SER A 233 6.96 -22.96 -5.23
N GLU A 234 7.90 -22.38 -4.48
CA GLU A 234 9.33 -22.73 -4.58
C GLU A 234 9.57 -24.18 -4.12
N GLN A 235 8.93 -24.61 -3.04
CA GLN A 235 9.04 -25.98 -2.57
C GLN A 235 8.49 -26.99 -3.59
N LEU A 236 7.35 -26.69 -4.20
CA LEU A 236 6.77 -27.50 -5.27
C LEU A 236 7.72 -27.56 -6.47
N SER A 237 8.30 -26.45 -6.88
CA SER A 237 9.26 -26.40 -7.98
C SER A 237 10.52 -27.23 -7.69
N ARG A 238 11.07 -27.14 -6.48
CA ARG A 238 12.24 -27.94 -6.07
C ARG A 238 11.91 -29.44 -6.03
N ASN A 239 10.77 -29.81 -5.47
CA ASN A 239 10.31 -31.20 -5.45
C ASN A 239 10.14 -31.74 -6.88
N PHE A 240 9.55 -30.93 -7.77
CA PHE A 240 9.41 -31.26 -9.19
C PHE A 240 10.77 -31.56 -9.84
N LEU A 241 11.76 -30.66 -9.69
CA LEU A 241 13.10 -30.84 -10.26
C LEU A 241 13.82 -32.06 -9.71
N MET A 242 13.66 -32.34 -8.41
CA MET A 242 14.21 -33.54 -7.77
C MET A 242 13.57 -34.81 -8.35
N SER A 243 12.24 -34.82 -8.51
CA SER A 243 11.52 -35.96 -9.09
C SER A 243 11.90 -36.18 -10.55
N VAL A 244 11.98 -35.13 -11.38
CA VAL A 244 12.49 -35.24 -12.76
C VAL A 244 13.87 -35.87 -12.79
N SER A 245 14.79 -35.42 -11.94
CA SER A 245 16.16 -35.95 -11.88
C SER A 245 16.19 -37.43 -11.51
N HIS A 246 15.32 -37.84 -10.60
CA HIS A 246 15.19 -39.24 -10.18
C HIS A 246 14.63 -40.11 -11.32
N GLU A 247 13.53 -39.70 -11.94
CA GLU A 247 12.87 -40.43 -13.01
C GLU A 247 13.72 -40.54 -14.30
N LEU A 248 14.61 -39.57 -14.57
CA LEU A 248 15.58 -39.65 -15.65
C LEU A 248 16.76 -40.55 -15.33
N ARG A 249 17.21 -40.61 -14.07
CA ARG A 249 18.40 -41.36 -13.65
C ARG A 249 18.19 -42.87 -13.76
N THR A 250 17.02 -43.36 -13.37
CA THR A 250 16.69 -44.80 -13.32
C THR A 250 16.82 -45.46 -14.70
N PRO A 251 16.08 -45.03 -15.75
CA PRO A 251 16.21 -45.63 -17.09
C PRO A 251 17.60 -45.43 -17.68
N LEU A 252 18.25 -44.28 -17.45
CA LEU A 252 19.61 -44.05 -17.92
C LEU A 252 20.61 -45.01 -17.30
N THR A 253 20.44 -45.35 -16.02
CA THR A 253 21.28 -46.36 -15.33
C THR A 253 21.06 -47.74 -15.90
N ALA A 254 19.80 -48.14 -16.18
CA ALA A 254 19.48 -49.40 -16.82
C ALA A 254 20.12 -49.51 -18.23
N ILE A 255 19.91 -48.49 -19.08
CA ILE A 255 20.52 -48.41 -20.41
C ILE A 255 22.04 -48.58 -20.32
N ARG A 256 22.71 -47.80 -19.44
CA ARG A 256 24.16 -47.88 -19.27
C ARG A 256 24.62 -49.27 -18.79
N GLY A 257 23.88 -49.89 -17.89
CA GLY A 257 24.18 -51.23 -17.36
C GLY A 257 24.11 -52.30 -18.43
N HIS A 258 23.01 -52.31 -19.20
CA HIS A 258 22.83 -53.27 -20.29
C HIS A 258 23.84 -53.04 -21.43
N VAL A 259 24.11 -51.81 -21.81
CA VAL A 259 25.16 -51.49 -22.82
C VAL A 259 26.56 -51.91 -22.35
N ALA A 260 26.89 -51.70 -21.07
CA ALA A 260 28.17 -52.15 -20.50
C ALA A 260 28.28 -53.70 -20.52
N ALA A 261 27.25 -54.39 -20.10
CA ALA A 261 27.18 -55.84 -20.10
C ALA A 261 27.32 -56.46 -21.54
N LEU A 262 26.67 -55.84 -22.53
CA LEU A 262 26.81 -56.21 -23.95
C LEU A 262 28.24 -55.99 -24.43
N ARG A 263 28.87 -54.86 -24.08
CA ARG A 263 30.28 -54.55 -24.48
C ARG A 263 31.30 -55.51 -23.84
N GLU A 264 31.07 -55.89 -22.59
CA GLU A 264 31.96 -56.80 -21.85
C GLU A 264 31.73 -58.28 -22.19
N GLY A 265 30.76 -58.59 -23.06
CA GLY A 265 30.46 -59.98 -23.45
C GLY A 265 29.87 -60.84 -22.32
N VAL A 266 29.15 -60.20 -21.37
CA VAL A 266 28.55 -60.88 -20.23
C VAL A 266 27.46 -61.89 -20.67
N PHE A 267 26.80 -61.65 -21.79
CA PHE A 267 25.73 -62.49 -22.33
C PHE A 267 26.33 -63.49 -23.31
N GLU A 268 26.23 -64.78 -22.96
CA GLU A 268 26.85 -65.88 -23.74
C GLU A 268 25.96 -66.32 -24.91
N ASP A 269 24.66 -66.06 -24.90
CA ASP A 269 23.74 -66.48 -25.95
C ASP A 269 23.09 -65.25 -26.66
N GLU A 270 22.70 -65.47 -27.92
CA GLU A 270 22.10 -64.43 -28.79
C GLU A 270 20.72 -63.97 -28.24
N ALA A 271 19.99 -64.89 -27.58
CA ALA A 271 18.67 -64.52 -27.01
C ALA A 271 18.80 -63.57 -25.82
N ALA A 272 19.82 -63.74 -24.94
CA ALA A 272 20.10 -62.84 -23.85
C ALA A 272 20.60 -61.48 -24.32
N GLN A 273 21.43 -61.45 -25.44
CA GLN A 273 21.82 -60.21 -26.05
C GLN A 273 20.64 -59.44 -26.62
N GLN A 274 19.74 -60.15 -27.34
CA GLN A 274 18.53 -59.58 -27.91
C GLN A 274 17.60 -59.02 -26.83
N LEU A 275 17.37 -59.75 -25.72
CA LEU A 275 16.59 -59.26 -24.61
C LEU A 275 17.19 -58.00 -23.98
N SER A 276 18.54 -57.95 -23.85
CA SER A 276 19.25 -56.78 -23.34
C SER A 276 19.07 -55.55 -24.24
N LEU A 277 19.09 -55.72 -25.58
CA LEU A 277 18.79 -54.68 -26.56
C LEU A 277 17.33 -54.22 -26.49
N GLU A 278 16.40 -55.13 -26.26
CA GLU A 278 14.97 -54.81 -26.09
C GLU A 278 14.79 -53.90 -24.88
N VAL A 279 15.41 -54.24 -23.72
CA VAL A 279 15.36 -53.43 -22.50
C VAL A 279 15.95 -52.02 -22.76
N VAL A 280 17.10 -51.92 -23.49
CA VAL A 280 17.70 -50.63 -23.85
C VAL A 280 16.72 -49.79 -24.68
N SER A 281 16.06 -50.44 -25.67
CA SER A 281 15.08 -49.77 -26.54
C SER A 281 13.85 -49.30 -25.78
N GLU A 282 13.30 -50.13 -24.88
CA GLU A 282 12.14 -49.78 -24.06
C GLU A 282 12.43 -48.60 -23.13
N GLU A 283 13.58 -48.62 -22.44
CA GLU A 283 14.00 -47.55 -21.54
C GLU A 283 14.32 -46.25 -22.31
N ALA A 284 14.85 -46.32 -23.52
CA ALA A 284 15.05 -45.17 -24.37
C ALA A 284 13.72 -44.51 -24.80
N LEU A 285 12.72 -45.29 -25.19
CA LEU A 285 11.37 -44.82 -25.50
C LEU A 285 10.65 -44.28 -24.29
N ARG A 286 10.91 -44.86 -23.09
CA ARG A 286 10.39 -44.33 -21.83
C ARG A 286 10.99 -42.94 -21.51
N LEU A 287 12.31 -42.76 -21.71
CA LEU A 287 13.00 -41.49 -21.57
C LEU A 287 12.47 -40.42 -22.50
N GLU A 288 12.25 -40.78 -23.79
CA GLU A 288 11.70 -39.85 -24.76
C GLU A 288 10.32 -39.34 -24.35
N ARG A 289 9.43 -40.24 -23.91
CA ARG A 289 8.10 -39.86 -23.39
C ARG A 289 8.22 -38.94 -22.15
N LEU A 290 9.08 -39.28 -21.19
CA LEU A 290 9.27 -38.50 -19.98
C LEU A 290 9.74 -37.07 -20.31
N VAL A 291 10.71 -36.91 -21.22
CA VAL A 291 11.19 -35.60 -21.68
C VAL A 291 10.07 -34.82 -22.34
N GLY A 292 9.26 -35.47 -23.21
CA GLY A 292 8.09 -34.88 -23.84
C GLY A 292 7.07 -34.35 -22.78
N ASP A 293 6.74 -35.19 -21.82
CA ASP A 293 5.83 -34.86 -20.72
C ASP A 293 6.30 -33.66 -19.87
N VAL A 294 7.60 -33.62 -19.55
CA VAL A 294 8.22 -32.49 -18.81
C VAL A 294 8.16 -31.20 -19.61
N LEU A 295 8.45 -31.27 -20.94
CA LEU A 295 8.39 -30.10 -21.79
C LEU A 295 6.95 -29.60 -22.00
N ASP A 296 5.97 -30.49 -22.11
CA ASP A 296 4.57 -30.11 -22.21
C ASP A 296 4.08 -29.44 -20.90
N LEU A 297 4.43 -29.98 -19.75
CA LEU A 297 4.09 -29.40 -18.46
C LEU A 297 4.75 -28.01 -18.29
N ALA A 298 6.01 -27.84 -18.66
CA ALA A 298 6.71 -26.56 -18.61
C ALA A 298 6.09 -25.48 -19.51
N LYS A 299 5.58 -25.89 -20.70
CA LYS A 299 4.85 -24.98 -21.60
C LYS A 299 3.51 -24.56 -21.01
N LEU A 300 2.79 -25.46 -20.36
CA LEU A 300 1.50 -25.21 -19.73
C LEU A 300 1.63 -24.23 -18.55
N ASP A 301 2.62 -24.43 -17.67
CA ASP A 301 2.88 -23.59 -16.51
C ASP A 301 3.23 -22.14 -16.91
N ALA A 302 3.98 -21.97 -17.99
CA ALA A 302 4.37 -20.65 -18.50
C ALA A 302 3.20 -19.83 -19.12
N ARG A 303 1.98 -20.34 -19.16
CA ARG A 303 0.82 -19.77 -19.91
C ARG A 303 1.15 -19.36 -21.34
N ARG A 304 2.19 -19.96 -21.93
CA ARG A 304 2.67 -19.71 -23.29
C ARG A 304 2.11 -20.73 -24.29
N PHE A 305 1.11 -21.48 -23.86
CA PHE A 305 0.49 -22.52 -24.64
C PHE A 305 -0.48 -21.89 -25.65
N ALA A 306 -0.09 -21.84 -26.92
CA ALA A 306 -0.99 -21.42 -28.00
C ALA A 306 -1.86 -22.61 -28.37
N LEU A 307 -3.14 -22.58 -28.05
CA LEU A 307 -4.10 -23.58 -28.50
C LEU A 307 -4.45 -23.35 -29.97
N LEU A 308 -4.33 -24.39 -30.77
CA LEU A 308 -4.78 -24.41 -32.18
C LEU A 308 -6.27 -24.78 -32.20
N ARG A 309 -7.13 -23.75 -32.19
CA ARG A 309 -8.59 -23.98 -32.23
C ARG A 309 -9.04 -24.28 -33.65
N GLU A 310 -9.55 -25.48 -33.86
CA GLU A 310 -10.10 -25.96 -35.12
C GLU A 310 -11.44 -26.69 -34.86
N GLU A 311 -12.17 -26.96 -35.94
CA GLU A 311 -13.37 -27.80 -35.85
C GLU A 311 -12.95 -29.27 -35.70
N VAL A 312 -13.26 -29.85 -34.55
CA VAL A 312 -12.90 -31.23 -34.20
C VAL A 312 -14.15 -32.09 -34.10
N ASP A 313 -14.20 -33.14 -34.90
CA ASP A 313 -15.21 -34.19 -34.72
C ASP A 313 -14.79 -35.09 -33.58
N MET A 314 -15.48 -34.96 -32.45
CA MET A 314 -15.18 -35.70 -31.23
C MET A 314 -15.40 -37.21 -31.37
N ARG A 315 -16.33 -37.65 -32.26
CA ARG A 315 -16.54 -39.06 -32.56
C ARG A 315 -15.32 -39.63 -33.27
N ALA A 316 -14.88 -39.03 -34.37
CA ALA A 316 -13.70 -39.45 -35.11
C ALA A 316 -12.42 -39.44 -34.24
N LEU A 317 -12.30 -38.46 -33.32
CA LEU A 317 -11.20 -38.41 -32.36
C LEU A 317 -11.23 -39.59 -31.38
N CYS A 318 -12.37 -39.93 -30.82
CA CYS A 318 -12.51 -41.08 -29.92
C CYS A 318 -12.26 -42.41 -30.65
N GLU A 319 -12.74 -42.56 -31.89
CA GLU A 319 -12.46 -43.73 -32.73
C GLU A 319 -10.95 -43.88 -32.97
N ARG A 320 -10.24 -42.79 -33.27
CA ARG A 320 -8.79 -42.78 -33.47
C ARG A 320 -8.05 -43.14 -32.16
N ALA A 321 -8.46 -42.57 -31.04
CA ALA A 321 -7.89 -42.89 -29.74
C ALA A 321 -8.09 -44.38 -29.38
N TYR A 322 -9.31 -44.89 -29.60
CA TYR A 322 -9.64 -46.30 -29.38
C TYR A 322 -8.75 -47.24 -30.21
N ALA A 323 -8.64 -46.95 -31.51
CA ALA A 323 -7.85 -47.79 -32.42
C ALA A 323 -6.37 -47.88 -32.03
N THR A 324 -5.81 -46.82 -31.41
CA THR A 324 -4.41 -46.78 -30.99
C THR A 324 -4.08 -47.86 -29.95
N PHE A 325 -5.02 -48.19 -29.06
CA PHE A 325 -4.79 -49.11 -27.94
C PHE A 325 -5.44 -50.47 -28.10
N ALA A 326 -6.14 -50.75 -29.22
CA ALA A 326 -6.87 -51.99 -29.42
C ALA A 326 -5.95 -53.23 -29.38
N GLU A 327 -4.79 -53.18 -29.98
CA GLU A 327 -3.81 -54.27 -30.02
C GLU A 327 -3.18 -54.47 -28.61
N GLU A 328 -2.88 -53.38 -27.87
CA GLU A 328 -2.34 -53.50 -26.53
C GLU A 328 -3.36 -54.10 -25.55
N ALA A 329 -4.61 -53.67 -25.61
CA ALA A 329 -5.69 -54.24 -24.80
C ALA A 329 -5.83 -55.77 -25.06
N LYS A 330 -5.82 -56.15 -26.33
CA LYS A 330 -5.88 -57.58 -26.72
C LYS A 330 -4.66 -58.35 -26.21
N ALA A 331 -3.47 -57.82 -26.30
CA ALA A 331 -2.24 -58.47 -25.83
C ALA A 331 -2.25 -58.68 -24.30
N ARG A 332 -2.96 -57.81 -23.57
CA ARG A 332 -3.12 -57.87 -22.11
C ARG A 332 -4.35 -58.68 -21.64
N ASP A 333 -5.13 -59.26 -22.54
CA ASP A 333 -6.39 -59.96 -22.25
C ASP A 333 -7.41 -59.05 -21.54
N ILE A 334 -7.56 -57.78 -22.02
CA ILE A 334 -8.49 -56.78 -21.48
C ILE A 334 -9.65 -56.59 -22.46
N GLU A 335 -10.90 -56.72 -21.99
CA GLU A 335 -12.09 -56.36 -22.74
C GLU A 335 -12.11 -54.83 -22.94
N TYR A 336 -12.01 -54.39 -24.21
CA TYR A 336 -11.90 -52.95 -24.52
C TYR A 336 -13.05 -52.55 -25.43
N ASP A 337 -13.96 -51.73 -24.93
CA ASP A 337 -15.21 -51.36 -25.59
C ASP A 337 -15.29 -49.85 -25.91
N LEU A 338 -16.00 -49.55 -26.99
CA LEU A 338 -16.23 -48.20 -27.47
C LEU A 338 -17.73 -47.88 -27.52
N ALA A 339 -18.19 -46.93 -26.70
CA ALA A 339 -19.59 -46.52 -26.64
C ALA A 339 -19.74 -45.04 -27.06
N LEU A 340 -20.02 -44.83 -28.33
CA LEU A 340 -20.18 -43.46 -28.87
C LEU A 340 -21.65 -43.07 -28.95
N GLY A 341 -22.05 -42.10 -28.14
CA GLY A 341 -23.33 -41.43 -28.25
C GLY A 341 -23.41 -40.48 -29.45
N GLU A 342 -24.34 -39.51 -29.42
CA GLU A 342 -24.36 -38.45 -30.43
C GLU A 342 -23.06 -37.67 -30.41
N GLY A 343 -22.36 -37.63 -31.56
CA GLY A 343 -21.12 -36.89 -31.70
C GLY A 343 -21.36 -35.40 -31.83
N ALA A 344 -20.53 -34.61 -31.20
CA ALA A 344 -20.52 -33.16 -31.35
C ALA A 344 -19.23 -32.72 -32.09
N VAL A 345 -19.35 -31.69 -32.91
CA VAL A 345 -18.21 -30.95 -33.44
C VAL A 345 -17.92 -29.80 -32.46
N LEU A 346 -16.68 -29.74 -31.98
CA LEU A 346 -16.21 -28.67 -31.06
C LEU A 346 -15.17 -27.80 -31.75
N ILE A 347 -15.16 -26.51 -31.43
CA ILE A 347 -14.02 -25.64 -31.77
C ILE A 347 -13.02 -25.72 -30.63
N THR A 348 -12.02 -26.59 -30.80
CA THR A 348 -11.01 -26.91 -29.78
C THR A 348 -9.69 -27.31 -30.44
N ASP A 349 -8.70 -27.63 -29.61
CA ASP A 349 -7.42 -28.18 -30.08
C ASP A 349 -7.52 -29.73 -30.08
N GLY A 350 -7.69 -30.32 -31.28
CA GLY A 350 -7.92 -31.75 -31.43
C GLY A 350 -6.74 -32.61 -30.96
N ASP A 351 -5.50 -32.17 -31.17
CA ASP A 351 -4.32 -32.90 -30.76
C ASP A 351 -4.20 -32.93 -29.23
N ARG A 352 -4.59 -31.86 -28.56
CA ARG A 352 -4.59 -31.82 -27.09
C ARG A 352 -5.71 -32.63 -26.46
N VAL A 353 -6.88 -32.61 -27.07
CA VAL A 353 -7.97 -33.52 -26.63
C VAL A 353 -7.55 -34.96 -26.82
N LEU A 354 -6.94 -35.32 -27.97
CA LEU A 354 -6.42 -36.65 -28.21
C LEU A 354 -5.37 -37.05 -27.15
N GLN A 355 -4.45 -36.14 -26.81
CA GLN A 355 -3.43 -36.36 -25.78
C GLN A 355 -4.06 -36.64 -24.41
N ILE A 356 -5.11 -35.91 -24.03
CA ILE A 356 -5.86 -36.20 -22.77
C ILE A 356 -6.45 -37.61 -22.82
N VAL A 357 -7.21 -37.91 -23.87
CA VAL A 357 -7.92 -39.19 -24.02
C VAL A 357 -6.94 -40.38 -24.03
N THR A 358 -5.84 -40.26 -24.75
CA THR A 358 -4.79 -41.31 -24.81
C THR A 358 -4.12 -41.49 -23.44
N ASN A 359 -3.85 -40.45 -22.70
CA ASN A 359 -3.31 -40.55 -21.32
C ASN A 359 -4.29 -41.28 -20.38
N LEU A 360 -5.59 -41.00 -20.52
CA LEU A 360 -6.62 -41.65 -19.69
C LEU A 360 -6.75 -43.13 -20.04
N ILE A 361 -6.73 -43.49 -21.35
CA ILE A 361 -6.81 -44.87 -21.81
C ILE A 361 -5.55 -45.65 -21.37
N ALA A 362 -4.36 -45.10 -21.57
CA ALA A 362 -3.11 -45.71 -21.14
C ALA A 362 -3.11 -46.01 -19.64
N ASN A 363 -3.61 -45.05 -18.83
CA ASN A 363 -3.75 -45.23 -17.39
C ASN A 363 -4.75 -46.31 -17.06
N ALA A 364 -5.92 -46.38 -17.70
CA ALA A 364 -6.92 -47.42 -17.49
C ALA A 364 -6.39 -48.79 -17.82
N LEU A 365 -5.75 -48.96 -18.99
CA LEU A 365 -5.14 -50.24 -19.36
C LEU A 365 -4.01 -50.65 -18.41
N HIS A 366 -3.23 -49.70 -17.92
CA HIS A 366 -2.14 -50.01 -17.00
C HIS A 366 -2.62 -50.63 -15.68
N TRP A 367 -3.72 -50.08 -15.11
CA TRP A 367 -4.24 -50.51 -13.84
C TRP A 367 -5.27 -51.62 -13.93
N THR A 368 -5.76 -51.95 -15.11
CA THR A 368 -6.72 -53.05 -15.29
C THR A 368 -5.99 -54.40 -15.35
N PRO A 369 -6.35 -55.37 -14.50
CA PRO A 369 -5.77 -56.70 -14.56
C PRO A 369 -6.24 -57.47 -15.82
N ALA A 370 -5.50 -58.53 -16.20
CA ALA A 370 -5.91 -59.43 -17.29
C ALA A 370 -7.33 -60.03 -16.97
N GLY A 371 -8.17 -60.12 -17.99
CA GLY A 371 -9.60 -60.46 -17.87
C GLY A 371 -10.46 -59.30 -17.39
N GLY A 372 -9.89 -58.10 -17.19
CA GLY A 372 -10.61 -56.89 -16.85
C GLY A 372 -11.25 -56.19 -18.02
N ARG A 373 -11.85 -55.00 -17.74
CA ARG A 373 -12.59 -54.25 -18.78
C ARG A 373 -12.25 -52.75 -18.71
N VAL A 374 -12.10 -52.14 -19.91
CA VAL A 374 -11.95 -50.72 -20.10
C VAL A 374 -12.97 -50.26 -21.12
N ASP A 375 -13.74 -49.20 -20.81
CA ASP A 375 -14.74 -48.60 -21.68
C ASP A 375 -14.36 -47.17 -22.04
N LEU A 376 -14.38 -46.81 -23.32
CA LEU A 376 -14.29 -45.42 -23.79
C LEU A 376 -15.67 -44.96 -24.25
N GLY A 377 -16.22 -43.94 -23.60
CA GLY A 377 -17.55 -43.40 -23.90
C GLY A 377 -17.51 -41.94 -24.34
N LEU A 378 -18.43 -41.59 -25.25
CA LEU A 378 -18.68 -40.21 -25.67
C LEU A 378 -20.15 -39.89 -25.50
N SER A 379 -20.48 -38.79 -24.81
CA SER A 379 -21.85 -38.29 -24.67
C SER A 379 -21.88 -36.76 -24.74
N THR A 380 -23.03 -36.20 -25.05
CA THR A 380 -23.27 -34.76 -25.04
C THR A 380 -24.53 -34.49 -24.22
N GLU A 381 -24.37 -33.74 -23.14
CA GLU A 381 -25.45 -33.36 -22.24
C GLU A 381 -25.30 -31.91 -21.80
N ASN A 382 -26.43 -31.17 -21.71
CA ASN A 382 -26.48 -29.80 -21.18
C ASN A 382 -25.52 -28.79 -21.84
N GLY A 383 -25.13 -29.00 -23.12
CA GLY A 383 -24.17 -28.13 -23.80
C GLY A 383 -22.71 -28.41 -23.43
N GLU A 384 -22.45 -29.55 -22.85
CA GLU A 384 -21.08 -30.06 -22.58
C GLU A 384 -20.87 -31.39 -23.31
N VAL A 385 -19.68 -31.58 -23.87
CA VAL A 385 -19.22 -32.85 -24.41
C VAL A 385 -18.42 -33.57 -23.35
N MET A 386 -18.79 -34.80 -23.06
CA MET A 386 -18.13 -35.65 -22.08
C MET A 386 -17.47 -36.83 -22.77
N VAL A 387 -16.13 -36.97 -22.56
CA VAL A 387 -15.40 -38.17 -22.91
C VAL A 387 -15.03 -38.90 -21.61
N ALA A 388 -15.54 -40.12 -21.46
CA ALA A 388 -15.35 -40.92 -20.26
C ALA A 388 -14.49 -42.14 -20.54
N VAL A 389 -13.46 -42.38 -19.74
CA VAL A 389 -12.71 -43.62 -19.70
C VAL A 389 -12.98 -44.31 -18.37
N SER A 390 -13.53 -45.51 -18.42
CA SER A 390 -13.88 -46.28 -17.22
C SER A 390 -13.10 -47.59 -17.22
N ASP A 391 -12.60 -47.99 -16.05
CA ASP A 391 -11.93 -49.27 -15.80
C ASP A 391 -12.55 -50.00 -14.62
N ASN A 392 -12.35 -51.29 -14.55
CA ASN A 392 -12.68 -52.14 -13.40
C ASN A 392 -11.45 -52.59 -12.58
N GLY A 393 -10.40 -51.76 -12.62
CA GLY A 393 -9.18 -51.99 -11.86
C GLY A 393 -9.35 -51.85 -10.33
N PRO A 394 -8.25 -51.62 -9.59
CA PRO A 394 -8.28 -51.56 -8.11
C PRO A 394 -8.99 -50.30 -7.58
N GLY A 395 -9.27 -49.30 -8.42
CA GLY A 395 -9.80 -48.02 -7.97
C GLY A 395 -8.77 -47.20 -7.21
N VAL A 396 -9.22 -46.03 -6.70
CA VAL A 396 -8.39 -45.04 -6.01
C VAL A 396 -8.96 -44.75 -4.63
N GLU A 397 -8.13 -44.89 -3.59
CA GLU A 397 -8.49 -44.56 -2.22
C GLU A 397 -8.89 -43.09 -2.07
N PRO A 398 -9.88 -42.75 -1.22
CA PRO A 398 -10.40 -41.38 -1.13
C PRO A 398 -9.34 -40.32 -0.80
N ASP A 399 -8.38 -40.65 0.03
CA ASP A 399 -7.27 -39.74 0.40
C ASP A 399 -6.22 -39.56 -0.72
N ALA A 400 -6.21 -40.47 -1.70
CA ALA A 400 -5.34 -40.40 -2.86
C ALA A 400 -5.97 -39.69 -4.08
N GLN A 401 -7.31 -39.53 -4.15
CA GLN A 401 -8.01 -39.03 -5.32
C GLN A 401 -7.56 -37.62 -5.77
N GLU A 402 -7.20 -36.73 -4.85
CA GLU A 402 -6.59 -35.44 -5.22
C GLU A 402 -5.10 -35.55 -5.54
N ARG A 403 -4.41 -36.52 -4.93
CA ARG A 403 -2.96 -36.69 -5.05
C ARG A 403 -2.54 -37.29 -6.37
N ILE A 404 -3.39 -38.12 -7.01
CA ILE A 404 -3.08 -38.74 -8.31
C ILE A 404 -2.88 -37.74 -9.44
N PHE A 405 -3.36 -36.49 -9.28
CA PHE A 405 -3.17 -35.41 -10.23
C PHE A 405 -1.91 -34.57 -9.95
N ARG A 406 -1.14 -34.91 -8.91
CA ARG A 406 0.14 -34.22 -8.63
C ARG A 406 1.25 -34.81 -9.50
N PRO A 407 2.18 -33.99 -10.00
CA PRO A 407 3.30 -34.47 -10.79
C PRO A 407 4.07 -35.58 -10.07
N PHE A 408 4.48 -36.61 -10.83
CA PHE A 408 5.26 -37.78 -10.35
C PHE A 408 4.58 -38.62 -9.28
N TRP A 409 3.29 -38.47 -9.09
CA TRP A 409 2.57 -39.41 -8.24
C TRP A 409 2.34 -40.69 -9.04
N SER A 410 3.01 -41.76 -8.67
CA SER A 410 2.79 -43.09 -9.19
C SER A 410 2.52 -44.03 -8.01
N GLY A 411 1.51 -44.87 -8.15
CA GLY A 411 1.43 -46.08 -7.30
C GLY A 411 2.58 -47.04 -7.69
N ASP A 412 2.64 -48.21 -7.11
CA ASP A 412 3.74 -49.20 -7.33
C ASP A 412 3.90 -49.72 -8.78
N GLY A 413 3.52 -48.99 -9.77
CA GLY A 413 3.28 -49.52 -11.10
C GLY A 413 3.93 -48.84 -12.31
N GLY A 414 5.07 -48.22 -12.23
CA GLY A 414 5.95 -48.04 -13.43
C GLY A 414 5.57 -46.99 -14.49
N GLY A 415 4.60 -46.09 -14.26
CA GLY A 415 4.34 -44.94 -15.11
C GLY A 415 5.22 -43.73 -14.75
N THR A 416 5.25 -42.70 -15.62
CA THR A 416 5.97 -41.43 -15.33
C THR A 416 5.33 -40.61 -14.21
N GLY A 417 4.07 -40.88 -13.86
CA GLY A 417 3.28 -40.10 -12.91
C GLY A 417 2.94 -38.69 -13.40
N LEU A 418 3.18 -38.37 -14.70
CA LEU A 418 2.90 -37.08 -15.32
C LEU A 418 1.62 -37.08 -16.15
N GLY A 419 1.19 -38.22 -16.69
CA GLY A 419 0.07 -38.31 -17.64
C GLY A 419 -1.24 -37.73 -17.13
N LEU A 420 -1.65 -38.03 -15.89
CA LEU A 420 -2.87 -37.48 -15.28
C LEU A 420 -2.74 -35.99 -14.95
N THR A 421 -1.57 -35.54 -14.54
CA THR A 421 -1.28 -34.12 -14.32
C THR A 421 -1.42 -33.34 -15.64
N ILE A 422 -0.79 -33.82 -16.70
CA ILE A 422 -0.89 -33.21 -18.04
C ILE A 422 -2.33 -33.22 -18.53
N ALA A 423 -3.05 -34.31 -18.37
CA ALA A 423 -4.44 -34.42 -18.78
C ALA A 423 -5.32 -33.36 -18.07
N ARG A 424 -5.13 -33.13 -16.77
CA ARG A 424 -5.85 -32.14 -15.99
C ARG A 424 -5.51 -30.71 -16.44
N GLU A 425 -4.23 -30.40 -16.57
CA GLU A 425 -3.78 -29.06 -16.99
C GLU A 425 -4.23 -28.74 -18.42
N LEU A 426 -4.18 -29.69 -19.34
CA LEU A 426 -4.71 -29.54 -20.70
C LEU A 426 -6.23 -29.33 -20.70
N ALA A 427 -6.98 -30.09 -19.89
CA ALA A 427 -8.42 -29.91 -19.77
C ALA A 427 -8.78 -28.49 -19.31
N LEU A 428 -8.06 -27.97 -18.30
CA LEU A 428 -8.21 -26.59 -17.83
C LEU A 428 -7.83 -25.58 -18.90
N ALA A 429 -6.74 -25.79 -19.63
CA ALA A 429 -6.30 -24.91 -20.71
C ALA A 429 -7.33 -24.83 -21.85
N LEU A 430 -8.01 -25.95 -22.15
CA LEU A 430 -9.09 -26.03 -23.14
C LEU A 430 -10.40 -25.37 -22.66
N GLY A 431 -10.46 -24.90 -21.40
CA GLY A 431 -11.67 -24.32 -20.80
C GLY A 431 -12.66 -25.35 -20.27
N GLY A 432 -12.23 -26.61 -20.15
CA GLY A 432 -12.98 -27.73 -19.61
C GLY A 432 -12.50 -28.14 -18.21
N ARG A 433 -12.83 -29.36 -17.82
CA ARG A 433 -12.40 -29.95 -16.54
C ARG A 433 -12.24 -31.46 -16.67
N LEU A 434 -11.42 -32.06 -15.81
CA LEU A 434 -11.26 -33.50 -15.68
C LEU A 434 -11.80 -33.95 -14.32
N GLU A 435 -12.79 -34.84 -14.33
CA GLU A 435 -13.45 -35.35 -13.14
C GLU A 435 -13.03 -36.82 -12.90
N LEU A 436 -12.98 -37.24 -11.63
CA LEU A 436 -12.73 -38.62 -11.23
C LEU A 436 -13.90 -39.13 -10.35
N HIS A 437 -14.41 -40.28 -10.72
CA HIS A 437 -15.33 -41.07 -9.93
C HIS A 437 -14.70 -42.45 -9.72
N SER A 438 -14.24 -42.74 -8.49
CA SER A 438 -13.57 -43.99 -8.18
C SER A 438 -13.98 -44.54 -6.84
N THR A 439 -14.04 -45.86 -6.76
CA THR A 439 -14.31 -46.57 -5.52
C THR A 439 -13.30 -47.71 -5.39
N PRO A 440 -12.57 -47.83 -4.28
CA PRO A 440 -11.62 -48.93 -4.05
C PRO A 440 -12.26 -50.30 -4.34
N GLY A 441 -11.56 -51.12 -5.13
CA GLY A 441 -12.00 -52.44 -5.53
C GLY A 441 -13.10 -52.51 -6.61
N ARG A 442 -13.55 -51.34 -7.13
CA ARG A 442 -14.59 -51.26 -8.17
C ARG A 442 -14.16 -50.58 -9.45
N GLY A 443 -12.92 -50.07 -9.49
CA GLY A 443 -12.38 -49.37 -10.62
C GLY A 443 -12.52 -47.85 -10.56
N SER A 444 -12.16 -47.20 -11.67
CA SER A 444 -12.19 -45.72 -11.80
C SER A 444 -12.89 -45.31 -13.09
N ARG A 445 -13.48 -44.12 -13.05
CA ARG A 445 -14.03 -43.43 -14.21
C ARG A 445 -13.51 -42.01 -14.25
N PHE A 446 -12.70 -41.73 -15.26
CA PHE A 446 -12.24 -40.39 -15.56
C PHE A 446 -13.13 -39.76 -16.64
N VAL A 447 -13.58 -38.54 -16.45
CA VAL A 447 -14.49 -37.83 -17.36
C VAL A 447 -13.86 -36.49 -17.75
N LEU A 448 -13.48 -36.36 -19.02
CA LEU A 448 -13.14 -35.08 -19.62
C LEU A 448 -14.42 -34.36 -20.01
N VAL A 449 -14.65 -33.19 -19.47
CA VAL A 449 -15.81 -32.35 -19.76
C VAL A 449 -15.35 -31.09 -20.51
N LEU A 450 -15.86 -30.89 -21.72
CA LEU A 450 -15.54 -29.73 -22.56
C LEU A 450 -16.82 -28.97 -22.88
N PRO A 451 -16.84 -27.63 -22.75
CA PRO A 451 -18.00 -26.83 -23.11
C PRO A 451 -18.18 -26.82 -24.63
N VAL A 452 -19.42 -26.98 -25.10
CA VAL A 452 -19.77 -26.70 -26.48
C VAL A 452 -19.72 -25.18 -26.65
N SER A 453 -18.61 -24.66 -27.19
CA SER A 453 -18.51 -23.23 -27.48
C SER A 453 -19.60 -22.88 -28.49
N SER A 454 -20.66 -22.19 -28.04
CA SER A 454 -21.58 -21.56 -28.96
C SER A 454 -20.79 -20.53 -29.76
N THR A 455 -20.68 -20.73 -31.06
CA THR A 455 -20.19 -19.75 -32.02
C THR A 455 -20.92 -18.41 -31.78
N ARG A 456 -20.24 -17.42 -31.21
CA ARG A 456 -20.61 -16.02 -31.34
C ARG A 456 -19.55 -15.30 -32.13
#